data_bfa4fd7189509901e59c1e56eadc4fcc
#
_entry.id   bfa4fd7189509901e59c1e56eadc4fcc
#
_cell.length_a   1.000
_cell.length_b   1.000
_cell.length_c   1.000
_cell.angle_alpha   90.00
_cell.angle_beta   90.00
_cell.angle_gamma   90.00
#
_symmetry.space_group_name_H-M   'P 1'
#
loop_
_entity.id
_entity.type
_entity.pdbx_description
1 polymer ?
#
loop_
_entity_poly.entity_id
_entity_poly.type
_entity_poly.pdbx_seq_one_letter_code
_entity_poly.pdbx_strand_id
1 'polypeptide(L)'
;MPNKVVPMIHVPDVRATVDWYKAIGFTVLDTYDDGGDGLSFAILLFGSTEVMFNSGGESSAQRRREVDLYVYSDNVDELFHSLKDRVDVVEGPHDTFYGMREFIIRDLNRFWITFAQHNSVPQVQL
;
A
#
# COMPACT_ATOMS: atom_id res chain seq x y z
N MET A 1 -16.54 -19.86 12.20
CA MET A 1 -16.18 -19.62 10.80
C MET A 1 -15.11 -18.56 10.70
N PRO A 2 -14.10 -18.81 9.89
CA PRO A 2 -13.15 -17.75 9.60
C PRO A 2 -13.83 -16.59 8.91
N ASN A 3 -13.34 -15.39 9.13
CA ASN A 3 -13.92 -14.21 8.53
C ASN A 3 -12.92 -13.54 7.60
N LYS A 4 -11.94 -12.86 8.16
CA LYS A 4 -10.94 -12.21 7.32
C LYS A 4 -9.64 -12.01 8.11
N VAL A 5 -8.57 -11.80 7.38
CA VAL A 5 -7.27 -11.45 7.95
C VAL A 5 -6.95 -10.04 7.49
N VAL A 6 -6.56 -9.20 8.42
CA VAL A 6 -6.20 -7.81 8.14
C VAL A 6 -4.79 -7.56 8.65
N PRO A 7 -3.88 -7.10 7.79
CA PRO A 7 -2.53 -6.75 8.28
C PRO A 7 -2.62 -5.55 9.21
N MET A 8 -1.86 -5.61 10.28
CA MET A 8 -1.70 -4.47 11.20
C MET A 8 -0.21 -4.14 11.25
N ILE A 9 0.12 -2.94 10.86
CA ILE A 9 1.50 -2.51 10.69
C ILE A 9 1.80 -1.41 11.70
N HIS A 10 2.87 -1.58 12.47
CA HIS A 10 3.28 -0.54 13.41
C HIS A 10 4.16 0.47 12.69
N VAL A 11 3.81 1.74 12.85
CA VAL A 11 4.49 2.85 12.18
C VAL A 11 4.84 3.92 13.21
N PRO A 12 5.84 4.76 12.92
CA PRO A 12 6.21 5.82 13.87
C PRO A 12 5.18 6.95 13.94
N ASP A 13 4.48 7.24 12.86
CA ASP A 13 3.54 8.36 12.80
C ASP A 13 2.30 7.93 12.02
N VAL A 14 1.24 7.62 12.76
CA VAL A 14 0.00 7.13 12.14
C VAL A 14 -0.65 8.20 11.27
N ARG A 15 -0.69 9.45 11.73
CA ARG A 15 -1.32 10.52 10.96
C ARG A 15 -0.60 10.75 9.62
N ALA A 16 0.71 10.83 9.65
CA ALA A 16 1.48 11.00 8.42
C ALA A 16 1.24 9.83 7.46
N THR A 17 1.15 8.63 8.01
CA THR A 17 0.87 7.42 7.23
C THR A 17 -0.52 7.49 6.60
N VAL A 18 -1.53 7.86 7.38
CA VAL A 18 -2.90 8.01 6.88
C VAL A 18 -2.95 9.02 5.74
N ASP A 19 -2.34 10.18 5.94
CA ASP A 19 -2.36 11.24 4.93
C ASP A 19 -1.69 10.78 3.64
N TRP A 20 -0.57 10.09 3.75
CA TRP A 20 0.15 9.59 2.59
C TRP A 20 -0.67 8.56 1.82
N TYR A 21 -1.29 7.61 2.52
CA TYR A 21 -2.09 6.56 1.86
C TYR A 21 -3.36 7.14 1.24
N LYS A 22 -3.98 8.14 1.88
CA LYS A 22 -5.12 8.84 1.28
C LYS A 22 -4.72 9.47 -0.05
N ALA A 23 -3.54 10.06 -0.10
CA ALA A 23 -3.08 10.73 -1.31
C ALA A 23 -2.89 9.79 -2.49
N ILE A 24 -2.69 8.49 -2.24
CA ILE A 24 -2.53 7.52 -3.32
C ILE A 24 -3.79 6.69 -3.58
N GLY A 25 -4.90 7.02 -2.94
CA GLY A 25 -6.19 6.41 -3.26
C GLY A 25 -6.81 5.53 -2.21
N PHE A 26 -6.19 5.39 -1.05
CA PHE A 26 -6.82 4.68 0.06
C PHE A 26 -7.85 5.58 0.72
N THR A 27 -8.89 4.99 1.29
CA THR A 27 -9.87 5.73 2.06
C THR A 27 -9.77 5.34 3.52
N VAL A 28 -10.17 6.26 4.40
CA VAL A 28 -10.10 6.02 5.83
C VAL A 28 -11.43 5.44 6.29
N LEU A 29 -11.38 4.26 6.91
CA LEU A 29 -12.57 3.67 7.50
C LEU A 29 -12.77 4.14 8.93
N ASP A 30 -11.70 4.17 9.73
CA ASP A 30 -11.79 4.55 11.12
C ASP A 30 -10.43 5.00 11.64
N THR A 31 -10.44 5.84 12.65
CA THR A 31 -9.23 6.27 13.33
C THR A 31 -9.49 6.33 14.82
N TYR A 32 -8.43 6.22 15.61
CA TYR A 32 -8.50 6.38 17.05
C TYR A 32 -7.45 7.37 17.50
N ASP A 33 -7.91 8.40 18.19
CA ASP A 33 -7.07 9.41 18.84
C ASP A 33 -7.14 9.12 20.32
N ASP A 34 -6.00 8.85 20.93
CA ASP A 34 -5.96 8.48 22.33
C ASP A 34 -5.94 9.69 23.28
N GLY A 35 -6.26 10.86 22.74
CA GLY A 35 -6.26 12.09 23.54
C GLY A 35 -4.90 12.76 23.65
N GLY A 36 -3.91 12.22 22.96
CA GLY A 36 -2.57 12.78 22.92
C GLY A 36 -2.35 13.68 21.73
N ASP A 37 -1.16 13.60 21.16
CA ASP A 37 -0.73 14.51 20.11
C ASP A 37 -1.13 14.07 18.71
N GLY A 38 -1.94 13.06 18.57
CA GLY A 38 -2.36 12.61 17.25
C GLY A 38 -2.95 11.22 17.28
N LEU A 39 -3.03 10.63 16.11
CA LEU A 39 -3.63 9.31 15.97
C LEU A 39 -2.71 8.22 16.47
N SER A 40 -3.29 7.23 17.14
CA SER A 40 -2.56 6.03 17.56
C SER A 40 -2.95 4.81 16.74
N PHE A 41 -4.04 4.90 15.97
CA PHE A 41 -4.55 3.78 15.20
C PHE A 41 -5.40 4.25 14.04
N ALA A 42 -5.35 3.51 12.92
CA ALA A 42 -6.21 3.80 11.77
C ALA A 42 -6.50 2.52 11.01
N ILE A 43 -7.69 2.48 10.41
CA ILE A 43 -8.07 1.44 9.46
C ILE A 43 -8.30 2.12 8.12
N LEU A 44 -7.59 1.67 7.10
CA LEU A 44 -7.72 2.19 5.76
C LEU A 44 -8.25 1.11 4.82
N LEU A 45 -8.96 1.55 3.80
CA LEU A 45 -9.51 0.67 2.78
C LEU A 45 -8.88 0.96 1.42
N PHE A 46 -8.65 -0.11 0.68
CA PHE A 46 -8.43 -0.02 -0.75
C PHE A 46 -9.46 -0.93 -1.40
N GLY A 47 -10.46 -0.32 -2.07
CA GLY A 47 -11.63 -1.10 -2.46
C GLY A 47 -12.32 -1.66 -1.21
N SER A 48 -12.48 -2.96 -1.14
CA SER A 48 -13.14 -3.61 -0.01
C SER A 48 -12.17 -4.20 1.00
N THR A 49 -10.88 -4.06 0.78
CA THR A 49 -9.89 -4.66 1.66
C THR A 49 -9.30 -3.64 2.61
N GLU A 50 -8.84 -4.12 3.75
CA GLU A 50 -8.39 -3.27 4.85
C GLU A 50 -6.91 -3.46 5.15
N VAL A 51 -6.29 -2.37 5.59
CA VAL A 51 -5.00 -2.43 6.27
C VAL A 51 -5.11 -1.54 7.51
N MET A 52 -4.49 -1.98 8.60
CA MET A 52 -4.48 -1.23 9.85
C MET A 52 -3.09 -0.68 10.11
N PHE A 53 -3.02 0.52 10.64
CA PHE A 53 -1.77 1.12 11.08
C PHE A 53 -1.88 1.46 12.55
N ASN A 54 -0.86 1.09 13.30
CA ASN A 54 -0.82 1.30 14.74
C ASN A 54 0.48 2.02 15.10
N SER A 55 0.46 2.77 16.18
CA SER A 55 1.65 3.48 16.64
C SER A 55 2.69 2.51 17.22
N GLY A 56 3.86 3.03 17.49
CA GLY A 56 4.91 2.28 18.17
C GLY A 56 5.88 1.59 17.24
N GLY A 57 5.79 1.84 15.94
CA GLY A 57 6.77 1.30 15.01
C GLY A 57 8.01 2.17 14.95
N GLU A 58 9.07 1.57 14.44
CA GLU A 58 10.31 2.28 14.22
C GLU A 58 10.49 2.57 12.74
N SER A 59 11.09 3.71 12.46
CA SER A 59 11.49 4.05 11.10
C SER A 59 12.95 3.68 10.93
N SER A 60 13.25 2.98 9.83
CA SER A 60 14.62 2.75 9.45
C SER A 60 14.83 3.32 8.06
N ALA A 61 15.39 4.52 8.00
CA ALA A 61 15.62 5.19 6.74
C ALA A 61 16.64 4.47 5.87
N GLN A 62 17.37 3.54 6.45
CA GLN A 62 18.49 2.89 5.78
C GLN A 62 18.19 1.51 5.27
N ARG A 63 17.04 0.96 5.58
CA ARG A 63 16.75 -0.42 5.26
C ARG A 63 15.40 -0.59 4.64
N ARG A 64 15.33 -1.54 3.73
CA ARG A 64 14.05 -1.99 3.19
C ARG A 64 13.29 -2.71 4.30
N ARG A 65 12.01 -2.45 4.38
CA ARG A 65 11.16 -3.17 5.33
C ARG A 65 10.93 -4.59 4.79
N GLU A 66 10.57 -5.49 5.68
CA GLU A 66 10.44 -6.90 5.31
C GLU A 66 9.02 -7.29 4.91
N VAL A 67 8.12 -6.36 4.87
CA VAL A 67 6.73 -6.58 4.49
C VAL A 67 6.42 -5.69 3.30
N ASP A 68 5.84 -6.28 2.27
CA ASP A 68 5.37 -5.55 1.11
C ASP A 68 3.84 -5.59 1.10
N LEU A 69 3.23 -4.59 0.51
CA LEU A 69 1.82 -4.64 0.17
C LEU A 69 1.71 -4.94 -1.31
N TYR A 70 0.86 -5.88 -1.64
CA TYR A 70 0.59 -6.23 -3.03
C TYR A 70 -0.85 -5.85 -3.33
N VAL A 71 -1.04 -4.87 -4.20
CA VAL A 71 -2.33 -4.22 -4.41
C VAL A 71 -2.80 -4.51 -5.83
N TYR A 72 -3.92 -5.20 -5.94
CA TYR A 72 -4.52 -5.45 -7.26
C TYR A 72 -5.26 -4.22 -7.73
N SER A 73 -5.05 -3.82 -8.96
CA SER A 73 -5.64 -2.64 -9.56
C SER A 73 -6.05 -2.94 -10.99
N ASP A 74 -6.98 -2.14 -11.51
CA ASP A 74 -7.50 -2.41 -12.85
C ASP A 74 -6.66 -1.81 -13.97
N ASN A 75 -6.02 -0.68 -13.74
CA ASN A 75 -5.26 0.01 -14.78
C ASN A 75 -3.99 0.60 -14.18
N VAL A 76 -2.96 -0.23 -14.12
CA VAL A 76 -1.73 0.17 -13.45
C VAL A 76 -0.97 1.25 -14.21
N ASP A 77 -1.04 1.27 -15.54
CA ASP A 77 -0.35 2.31 -16.30
C ASP A 77 -0.93 3.70 -16.01
N GLU A 78 -2.26 3.80 -16.00
CA GLU A 78 -2.92 5.06 -15.69
C GLU A 78 -2.64 5.48 -14.25
N LEU A 79 -2.71 4.53 -13.33
CA LEU A 79 -2.41 4.79 -11.94
C LEU A 79 -0.96 5.28 -11.77
N PHE A 80 -0.02 4.62 -12.44
CA PHE A 80 1.36 5.03 -12.40
C PHE A 80 1.54 6.47 -12.87
N HIS A 81 0.93 6.82 -13.99
CA HIS A 81 1.02 8.19 -14.52
C HIS A 81 0.48 9.21 -13.53
N SER A 82 -0.55 8.86 -12.78
CA SER A 82 -1.12 9.78 -11.79
C SER A 82 -0.27 9.93 -10.55
N LEU A 83 0.56 8.94 -10.23
CA LEU A 83 1.33 8.91 -8.99
C LEU A 83 2.81 9.26 -9.15
N LYS A 84 3.39 9.03 -10.31
CA LYS A 84 4.84 8.96 -10.49
C LYS A 84 5.61 10.19 -10.01
N ASP A 85 5.00 11.36 -10.05
CA ASP A 85 5.68 12.59 -9.64
C ASP A 85 5.47 12.91 -8.15
N ARG A 86 4.71 12.08 -7.44
CA ARG A 86 4.36 12.31 -6.05
C ARG A 86 4.84 11.21 -5.11
N VAL A 87 5.44 10.17 -5.65
CA VAL A 87 5.86 9.01 -4.86
C VAL A 87 7.28 8.61 -5.22
N ASP A 88 7.88 7.82 -4.34
CA ASP A 88 9.21 7.28 -4.56
C ASP A 88 9.07 5.98 -5.37
N VAL A 89 9.37 6.07 -6.67
CA VAL A 89 9.23 4.92 -7.58
C VAL A 89 10.44 4.02 -7.44
N VAL A 90 10.17 2.75 -7.12
CA VAL A 90 11.21 1.72 -7.07
C VAL A 90 11.40 1.10 -8.46
N GLU A 91 10.29 0.80 -9.13
CA GLU A 91 10.33 0.19 -10.45
C GLU A 91 9.09 0.59 -11.23
N GLY A 92 9.28 1.09 -12.44
CA GLY A 92 8.18 1.50 -13.30
C GLY A 92 7.40 0.32 -13.87
N PRO A 93 6.33 0.61 -14.61
CA PRO A 93 5.48 -0.47 -15.12
C PRO A 93 6.23 -1.44 -16.02
N HIS A 94 6.01 -2.72 -15.78
CA HIS A 94 6.64 -3.79 -16.54
C HIS A 94 5.77 -5.04 -16.48
N ASP A 95 5.96 -5.92 -17.44
CA ASP A 95 5.27 -7.20 -17.47
C ASP A 95 6.12 -8.25 -16.79
N THR A 96 5.48 -9.03 -15.93
CA THR A 96 6.15 -10.10 -15.21
C THR A 96 6.01 -11.42 -15.95
N PHE A 97 6.87 -12.39 -15.60
CA PHE A 97 6.78 -13.71 -16.22
C PHE A 97 5.53 -14.48 -15.76
N TYR A 98 4.93 -14.06 -14.66
CA TYR A 98 3.74 -14.74 -14.12
C TYR A 98 2.43 -14.07 -14.53
N GLY A 99 2.44 -13.27 -15.59
CA GLY A 99 1.21 -12.77 -16.20
C GLY A 99 0.62 -11.54 -15.57
N MET A 100 1.42 -10.76 -14.89
CA MET A 100 0.98 -9.51 -14.26
C MET A 100 1.68 -8.33 -14.91
N ARG A 101 1.01 -7.18 -14.88
CA ARG A 101 1.67 -5.91 -15.15
C ARG A 101 1.77 -5.17 -13.83
N GLU A 102 2.99 -4.77 -13.47
CA GLU A 102 3.25 -4.24 -12.13
C GLU A 102 4.08 -2.98 -12.16
N PHE A 103 3.92 -2.15 -11.13
CA PHE A 103 4.94 -1.16 -10.78
C PHE A 103 5.07 -1.14 -9.26
N ILE A 104 6.21 -0.65 -8.79
CA ILE A 104 6.54 -0.70 -7.36
C ILE A 104 6.92 0.69 -6.88
N ILE A 105 6.32 1.10 -5.77
CA ILE A 105 6.67 2.35 -5.11
C ILE A 105 7.07 2.06 -3.67
N ARG A 106 7.68 3.05 -3.05
CA ARG A 106 8.03 2.97 -1.62
C ARG A 106 7.19 3.97 -0.87
N ASP A 107 6.60 3.54 0.23
CA ASP A 107 5.83 4.47 1.06
C ASP A 107 6.74 5.27 1.98
N LEU A 108 6.15 6.17 2.77
CA LEU A 108 6.90 7.03 3.68
C LEU A 108 7.58 6.23 4.80
N ASN A 109 7.11 5.03 5.08
CA ASN A 109 7.66 4.14 6.09
C ASN A 109 8.61 3.12 5.49
N ARG A 110 8.92 3.26 4.19
CA ARG A 110 9.84 2.44 3.42
C ARG A 110 9.33 1.04 3.13
N PHE A 111 8.04 0.82 3.25
CA PHE A 111 7.44 -0.41 2.75
C PHE A 111 7.31 -0.31 1.23
N TRP A 112 7.55 -1.40 0.55
CA TRP A 112 7.28 -1.48 -0.87
C TRP A 112 5.81 -1.79 -1.08
N ILE A 113 5.23 -1.10 -2.04
CA ILE A 113 3.86 -1.36 -2.48
C ILE A 113 3.94 -1.70 -3.96
N THR A 114 3.51 -2.91 -4.31
CA THR A 114 3.42 -3.34 -5.69
C THR A 114 1.98 -3.20 -6.13
N PHE A 115 1.75 -2.41 -7.17
CA PHE A 115 0.44 -2.34 -7.82
C PHE A 115 0.46 -3.26 -9.02
N ALA A 116 -0.55 -4.12 -9.14
CA ALA A 116 -0.55 -5.19 -10.11
C ALA A 116 -1.91 -5.35 -10.76
N GLN A 117 -1.90 -5.63 -12.06
CA GLN A 117 -3.10 -6.01 -12.77
C GLN A 117 -2.82 -7.26 -13.58
N HIS A 118 -3.81 -8.10 -13.72
CA HIS A 118 -3.68 -9.26 -14.59
C HIS A 118 -3.57 -8.79 -16.04
N ASN A 119 -2.62 -9.34 -16.77
CA ASN A 119 -2.51 -9.04 -18.19
C ASN A 119 -3.77 -9.54 -18.91
N SER A 120 -4.24 -8.73 -19.85
CA SER A 120 -5.45 -9.07 -20.59
C SER A 120 -5.23 -10.21 -21.55
N VAL A 121 -3.99 -10.49 -21.91
CA VAL A 121 -3.70 -11.60 -22.80
C VAL A 121 -3.96 -12.89 -22.05
N PRO A 122 -4.84 -13.76 -22.53
CA PRO A 122 -5.11 -15.00 -21.85
C PRO A 122 -3.84 -15.82 -21.70
N GLN A 123 -3.67 -16.37 -20.52
CA GLN A 123 -2.56 -17.26 -20.28
C GLN A 123 -2.82 -18.58 -20.99
N VAL A 124 -1.76 -19.16 -21.52
CA VAL A 124 -1.87 -20.50 -22.07
C VAL A 124 -2.19 -21.43 -20.92
N GLN A 125 -3.30 -22.10 -21.03
CA GLN A 125 -3.72 -23.01 -19.98
C GLN A 125 -3.12 -24.38 -20.25
N LEU A 126 -2.45 -24.86 -19.31
CA LEU A 126 -1.76 -26.14 -19.42
C LEU A 126 -2.50 -27.21 -18.66
#